data_bb83dba3b70dd7f099a2be941f2d1101
#
_entry.id   bb83dba3b70dd7f099a2be941f2d1101
#
_cell.length_a   1.000
_cell.length_b   1.000
_cell.length_c   1.000
_cell.angle_alpha   90.00
_cell.angle_beta   90.00
_cell.angle_gamma   90.00
#
_symmetry.space_group_name_H-M   'P 1'
#
loop_
_entity.id
_entity.type
_entity.pdbx_description
1 polymer ?
#
loop_
_entity_poly.entity_id
_entity_poly.type
_entity_poly.pdbx_seq_one_letter_code
_entity_poly.pdbx_strand_id
1 'polypeptide(L)'
;MERTRVEIPLDRFGFHGVPISVSGFGEPHPLVPDVAQDYVFEKAPFQILRAWWMSGTKEPLFIHGPWGCGKTSGVEQFFARLNVPVVPIMGRDPMEKADLIGMYVFGEARTMQWVDGPAALAYRHGYVLLVNEFSKCNPGFWVANNEILEGKPVFIEQRQELLKPHPDTRVIVTDNTRGLVGDETGLAQGRYRQDAAVMDRFWSLQMDYMSEEPETRLVQARFAELGEDMAQRFAKTLRRIAEDVRACFMGVSKDNEAIEATISTRTLLRIAELVLMFLDGAKQGVDPFRLAFEIGLTNKVDETSKQVIHKVVDLHIGQNFAAAPPS
;
A
#
# COMPACT_ATOMS: atom_id res chain seq x y z
N MET A 1 -5.49 26.74 -12.06
CA MET A 1 -4.18 27.39 -11.91
C MET A 1 -3.11 26.44 -12.42
N GLU A 2 -2.24 26.91 -13.27
CA GLU A 2 -1.09 26.16 -13.73
C GLU A 2 -0.11 26.06 -12.54
N ARG A 3 0.30 24.83 -12.18
CA ARG A 3 1.18 24.58 -11.04
C ARG A 3 2.65 24.67 -11.48
N THR A 4 3.48 25.35 -10.71
CA THR A 4 4.91 25.55 -11.03
C THR A 4 5.70 24.28 -10.78
N ARG A 5 6.38 23.75 -11.79
CA ARG A 5 7.28 22.59 -11.63
C ARG A 5 8.53 23.00 -10.89
N VAL A 6 8.96 22.15 -9.97
CA VAL A 6 10.19 22.30 -9.19
C VAL A 6 10.96 20.98 -9.13
N GLU A 7 12.27 21.08 -9.00
CA GLU A 7 13.14 19.92 -8.84
C GLU A 7 13.29 19.59 -7.35
N ILE A 8 12.90 18.40 -6.97
CA ILE A 8 12.89 17.91 -5.59
C ILE A 8 14.04 16.94 -5.40
N PRO A 9 15.00 17.22 -4.51
CA PRO A 9 16.16 16.37 -4.28
C PRO A 9 15.78 15.04 -3.66
N LEU A 10 16.55 13.98 -3.94
CA LEU A 10 16.31 12.64 -3.41
C LEU A 10 16.45 12.56 -1.88
N ASP A 11 17.08 13.52 -1.24
CA ASP A 11 17.12 13.63 0.22
C ASP A 11 15.74 13.63 0.87
N ARG A 12 14.73 14.21 0.20
CA ARG A 12 13.33 14.18 0.66
C ARG A 12 12.73 12.77 0.73
N PHE A 13 13.34 11.84 0.03
CA PHE A 13 12.92 10.43 0.01
C PHE A 13 13.82 9.54 0.88
N GLY A 14 14.77 10.13 1.62
CA GLY A 14 15.71 9.42 2.47
C GLY A 14 16.97 8.89 1.76
N PHE A 15 17.21 9.29 0.49
CA PHE A 15 18.41 8.91 -0.27
C PHE A 15 19.42 10.04 -0.27
N HIS A 16 20.18 10.16 0.80
CA HIS A 16 21.12 11.25 1.02
C HIS A 16 22.38 11.16 0.15
N GLY A 17 22.94 12.33 -0.20
CA GLY A 17 24.20 12.42 -0.94
C GLY A 17 24.13 12.01 -2.41
N VAL A 18 22.93 11.85 -2.97
CA VAL A 18 22.72 11.53 -4.38
C VAL A 18 22.35 12.81 -5.13
N PRO A 19 23.19 13.32 -6.08
CA PRO A 19 22.93 14.57 -6.79
C PRO A 19 21.89 14.39 -7.91
N ILE A 20 20.72 13.88 -7.58
CA ILE A 20 19.62 13.61 -8.49
C ILE A 20 18.35 14.20 -7.88
N SER A 21 17.49 14.76 -8.75
CA SER A 21 16.19 15.27 -8.38
C SER A 21 15.05 14.55 -9.11
N VAL A 22 13.84 14.83 -8.66
CA VAL A 22 12.59 14.37 -9.27
C VAL A 22 11.69 15.58 -9.47
N SER A 23 11.08 15.71 -10.64
CA SER A 23 10.17 16.79 -10.92
C SER A 23 8.87 16.66 -10.13
N GLY A 24 8.51 17.71 -9.40
CA GLY A 24 7.28 17.83 -8.63
C GLY A 24 6.67 19.23 -8.78
N PHE A 25 5.89 19.66 -7.79
CA PHE A 25 5.26 20.99 -7.80
C PHE A 25 5.56 21.77 -6.53
N GLY A 26 5.61 23.13 -6.67
CA GLY A 26 5.91 24.04 -5.56
C GLY A 26 4.70 24.32 -4.68
N GLU A 27 3.52 24.44 -5.26
CA GLU A 27 2.32 24.88 -4.57
C GLU A 27 1.63 23.73 -3.82
N PRO A 28 1.16 23.95 -2.57
CA PRO A 28 0.39 22.98 -1.84
C PRO A 28 -0.99 22.77 -2.48
N HIS A 29 -1.55 21.58 -2.32
CA HIS A 29 -2.89 21.26 -2.82
C HIS A 29 -3.62 20.32 -1.87
N PRO A 30 -4.94 20.47 -1.64
CA PRO A 30 -5.69 19.66 -0.67
C PRO A 30 -5.74 18.16 -0.98
N LEU A 31 -5.52 17.76 -2.24
CA LEU A 31 -5.48 16.36 -2.66
C LEU A 31 -4.06 15.77 -2.67
N VAL A 32 -3.06 16.50 -2.20
CA VAL A 32 -1.72 15.95 -1.94
C VAL A 32 -1.79 15.14 -0.65
N PRO A 33 -1.37 13.87 -0.66
CA PRO A 33 -1.37 13.07 0.56
C PRO A 33 -0.44 13.66 1.64
N ASP A 34 -0.76 13.41 2.90
CA ASP A 34 0.09 13.81 4.02
C ASP A 34 1.42 13.07 4.01
N VAL A 35 2.50 13.77 4.34
CA VAL A 35 3.84 13.19 4.45
C VAL A 35 3.98 12.44 5.78
N ALA A 36 4.11 11.11 5.72
CA ALA A 36 4.52 10.33 6.88
C ALA A 36 6.04 10.44 7.06
N GLN A 37 6.47 11.01 8.17
CA GLN A 37 7.89 11.32 8.43
C GLN A 37 8.73 10.05 8.63
N ASP A 38 8.12 9.00 9.18
CA ASP A 38 8.74 7.70 9.45
C ASP A 38 8.67 6.73 8.24
N TYR A 39 8.13 7.16 7.10
CA TYR A 39 8.05 6.30 5.92
C TYR A 39 9.41 6.09 5.26
N VAL A 40 9.79 4.83 5.10
CA VAL A 40 11.04 4.41 4.46
C VAL A 40 10.75 3.84 3.07
N PHE A 41 11.42 4.39 2.05
CA PHE A 41 11.34 3.85 0.69
C PHE A 41 12.33 2.71 0.48
N GLU A 42 11.83 1.59 0.01
CA GLU A 42 12.67 0.54 -0.56
C GLU A 42 13.28 1.01 -1.89
N LYS A 43 14.59 0.80 -2.05
CA LYS A 43 15.37 1.35 -3.17
C LYS A 43 14.85 0.90 -4.55
N ALA A 44 14.59 -0.39 -4.71
CA ALA A 44 14.20 -0.92 -6.01
C ALA A 44 12.79 -0.45 -6.45
N PRO A 45 11.72 -0.56 -5.62
CA PRO A 45 10.42 0.01 -5.95
C PRO A 45 10.46 1.52 -6.21
N PHE A 46 11.21 2.26 -5.40
CA PHE A 46 11.39 3.71 -5.59
C PHE A 46 12.01 4.04 -6.95
N GLN A 47 13.06 3.32 -7.36
CA GLN A 47 13.72 3.55 -8.65
C GLN A 47 12.77 3.33 -9.84
N ILE A 48 11.94 2.29 -9.80
CA ILE A 48 10.96 2.00 -10.86
C ILE A 48 9.88 3.08 -10.89
N LEU A 49 9.31 3.44 -9.73
CA LEU A 49 8.29 4.47 -9.64
C LEU A 49 8.80 5.84 -10.12
N ARG A 50 10.03 6.18 -9.73
CA ARG A 50 10.71 7.38 -10.21
C ARG A 50 10.95 7.35 -11.72
N ALA A 51 11.47 6.24 -12.25
CA ALA A 51 11.73 6.10 -13.69
C ALA A 51 10.44 6.25 -14.51
N TRP A 52 9.36 5.59 -14.07
CA TRP A 52 8.06 5.71 -14.69
C TRP A 52 7.52 7.16 -14.66
N TRP A 53 7.59 7.82 -13.50
CA TRP A 53 7.16 9.22 -13.37
C TRP A 53 7.96 10.16 -14.26
N MET A 54 9.29 10.04 -14.25
CA MET A 54 10.21 10.91 -15.01
C MET A 54 10.21 10.63 -16.52
N SER A 55 9.81 9.44 -16.97
CA SER A 55 9.70 9.10 -18.40
C SER A 55 8.65 9.93 -19.12
N GLY A 56 7.68 10.48 -18.41
CA GLY A 56 6.57 11.21 -19.00
C GLY A 56 5.57 10.34 -19.76
N THR A 57 5.73 9.01 -19.73
CA THR A 57 4.83 8.07 -20.41
C THR A 57 3.38 8.23 -19.96
N LYS A 58 2.43 7.94 -20.85
CA LYS A 58 1.00 7.82 -20.53
C LYS A 58 0.59 6.40 -20.20
N GLU A 59 1.48 5.43 -20.41
CA GLU A 59 1.23 4.06 -20.01
C GLU A 59 1.01 3.98 -18.49
N PRO A 60 -0.04 3.29 -18.05
CA PRO A 60 -0.34 3.19 -16.63
C PRO A 60 0.68 2.32 -15.90
N LEU A 61 0.76 2.48 -14.58
CA LEU A 61 1.60 1.66 -13.71
C LEU A 61 0.75 0.69 -12.90
N PHE A 62 1.02 -0.60 -13.03
CA PHE A 62 0.43 -1.67 -12.22
C PHE A 62 1.37 -2.06 -11.08
N ILE A 63 0.94 -1.84 -9.84
CA ILE A 63 1.71 -2.18 -8.64
C ILE A 63 1.03 -3.37 -7.96
N HIS A 64 1.73 -4.49 -7.88
CA HIS A 64 1.21 -5.70 -7.27
C HIS A 64 2.14 -6.24 -6.18
N GLY A 65 1.59 -7.08 -5.31
CA GLY A 65 2.33 -7.72 -4.21
C GLY A 65 1.44 -8.12 -3.05
N PRO A 66 1.98 -8.76 -2.02
CA PRO A 66 1.18 -9.29 -0.92
C PRO A 66 0.41 -8.20 -0.15
N TRP A 67 -0.56 -8.62 0.65
CA TRP A 67 -1.32 -7.71 1.49
C TRP A 67 -0.43 -6.97 2.48
N GLY A 68 -0.65 -5.66 2.59
CA GLY A 68 0.02 -4.83 3.58
C GLY A 68 1.51 -4.61 3.35
N CYS A 69 2.05 -4.91 2.17
CA CYS A 69 3.43 -4.58 1.79
C CYS A 69 3.66 -3.10 1.46
N GLY A 70 2.62 -2.26 1.56
CA GLY A 70 2.77 -0.81 1.41
C GLY A 70 2.53 -0.25 0.00
N LYS A 71 1.88 -0.98 -0.92
CA LYS A 71 1.61 -0.53 -2.30
C LYS A 71 0.99 0.87 -2.38
N THR A 72 -0.19 1.04 -1.78
CA THR A 72 -0.89 2.33 -1.74
C THR A 72 -0.08 3.38 -1.02
N SER A 73 0.46 3.05 0.16
CA SER A 73 1.29 3.99 0.94
C SER A 73 2.55 4.41 0.18
N GLY A 74 3.16 3.51 -0.58
CA GLY A 74 4.32 3.83 -1.42
C GLY A 74 4.00 4.88 -2.48
N VAL A 75 2.86 4.74 -3.15
CA VAL A 75 2.36 5.72 -4.13
C VAL A 75 2.06 7.05 -3.44
N GLU A 76 1.26 7.03 -2.38
CA GLU A 76 0.87 8.23 -1.64
C GLU A 76 2.10 8.98 -1.11
N GLN A 77 3.05 8.28 -0.51
CA GLN A 77 4.26 8.88 0.04
C GLN A 77 5.22 9.39 -1.03
N PHE A 78 5.26 8.76 -2.20
CA PHE A 78 6.02 9.28 -3.33
C PHE A 78 5.46 10.62 -3.81
N PHE A 79 4.16 10.69 -4.05
CA PHE A 79 3.51 11.90 -4.54
C PHE A 79 3.34 12.99 -3.47
N ALA A 80 3.20 12.62 -2.21
CA ALA A 80 3.24 13.57 -1.09
C ALA A 80 4.54 14.39 -1.09
N ARG A 81 5.68 13.73 -1.28
CA ARG A 81 6.99 14.41 -1.33
C ARG A 81 7.23 15.22 -2.60
N LEU A 82 6.53 14.89 -3.68
CA LEU A 82 6.54 15.64 -4.93
C LEU A 82 5.49 16.74 -4.97
N ASN A 83 4.64 16.85 -3.96
CA ASN A 83 3.52 17.78 -3.90
C ASN A 83 2.55 17.60 -5.09
N VAL A 84 2.32 16.34 -5.49
CA VAL A 84 1.44 15.94 -6.59
C VAL A 84 0.12 15.44 -6.04
N PRO A 85 -1.04 16.02 -6.45
CA PRO A 85 -2.35 15.56 -6.06
C PRO A 85 -2.63 14.13 -6.53
N VAL A 86 -3.22 13.33 -5.65
CA VAL A 86 -3.65 11.96 -5.91
C VAL A 86 -5.13 11.84 -5.68
N VAL A 87 -5.84 11.28 -6.66
CA VAL A 87 -7.28 11.02 -6.57
C VAL A 87 -7.49 9.51 -6.45
N PRO A 88 -7.74 8.99 -5.24
CA PRO A 88 -7.94 7.57 -5.05
C PRO A 88 -9.35 7.13 -5.42
N ILE A 89 -9.47 5.92 -5.98
CA ILE A 89 -10.72 5.19 -6.13
C ILE A 89 -10.50 3.72 -5.78
N MET A 90 -11.53 3.09 -5.23
CA MET A 90 -11.50 1.68 -4.88
C MET A 90 -12.21 0.86 -5.96
N GLY A 91 -11.53 -0.12 -6.53
CA GLY A 91 -12.13 -1.11 -7.41
C GLY A 91 -13.22 -1.91 -6.69
N ARG A 92 -14.33 -2.15 -7.35
CA ARG A 92 -15.47 -2.92 -6.86
C ARG A 92 -16.27 -3.54 -8.01
N ASP A 93 -17.12 -4.48 -7.70
CA ASP A 93 -18.09 -5.03 -8.65
C ASP A 93 -19.51 -4.96 -8.02
N PRO A 94 -20.49 -4.33 -8.67
CA PRO A 94 -20.36 -3.65 -9.97
C PRO A 94 -19.66 -2.28 -9.89
N MET A 95 -19.04 -1.88 -10.98
CA MET A 95 -18.51 -0.56 -11.21
C MET A 95 -18.96 -0.06 -12.59
N GLU A 96 -19.40 1.18 -12.69
CA GLU A 96 -19.91 1.81 -13.91
C GLU A 96 -19.00 2.95 -14.39
N LYS A 97 -19.07 3.30 -15.69
CA LYS A 97 -18.31 4.42 -16.25
C LYS A 97 -18.60 5.73 -15.51
N ALA A 98 -19.84 5.92 -15.03
CA ALA A 98 -20.24 7.07 -14.23
C ALA A 98 -19.43 7.20 -12.92
N ASP A 99 -19.04 6.09 -12.30
CA ASP A 99 -18.19 6.10 -11.10
C ASP A 99 -16.80 6.69 -11.34
N LEU A 100 -16.29 6.60 -12.57
CA LEU A 100 -15.00 7.18 -12.96
C LEU A 100 -15.13 8.60 -13.49
N ILE A 101 -16.13 8.84 -14.34
CA ILE A 101 -16.23 10.07 -15.13
C ILE A 101 -17.12 11.10 -14.45
N GLY A 102 -18.17 10.68 -13.75
CA GLY A 102 -19.10 11.56 -13.09
C GLY A 102 -20.55 11.39 -13.55
N MET A 103 -21.42 12.12 -12.90
CA MET A 103 -22.86 12.06 -13.13
C MET A 103 -23.56 13.37 -12.78
N TYR A 104 -24.81 13.50 -13.22
CA TYR A 104 -25.69 14.56 -12.75
C TYR A 104 -26.27 14.22 -11.38
N VAL A 105 -26.17 15.14 -10.44
CA VAL A 105 -26.78 15.04 -9.11
C VAL A 105 -27.76 16.20 -8.89
N PHE A 106 -28.76 16.01 -8.03
CA PHE A 106 -29.63 17.08 -7.60
C PHE A 106 -28.91 17.98 -6.60
N GLY A 107 -28.72 19.26 -6.97
CA GLY A 107 -28.21 20.30 -6.08
C GLY A 107 -29.27 20.90 -5.16
N GLU A 108 -28.86 21.73 -4.21
CA GLU A 108 -29.76 22.40 -3.24
C GLU A 108 -30.84 23.24 -3.86
N ALA A 109 -30.60 23.83 -5.02
CA ALA A 109 -31.57 24.65 -5.76
C ALA A 109 -32.56 23.81 -6.61
N ARG A 110 -32.70 22.50 -6.39
CA ARG A 110 -33.49 21.57 -7.22
C ARG A 110 -33.09 21.57 -8.71
N THR A 111 -31.83 21.96 -8.99
CA THR A 111 -31.25 21.92 -10.33
C THR A 111 -30.32 20.74 -10.44
N MET A 112 -30.27 20.15 -11.65
CA MET A 112 -29.28 19.11 -11.95
C MET A 112 -27.92 19.74 -12.12
N GLN A 113 -26.93 19.26 -11.37
CA GLN A 113 -25.55 19.69 -11.45
C GLN A 113 -24.65 18.50 -11.80
N TRP A 114 -23.72 18.73 -12.71
CA TRP A 114 -22.71 17.72 -13.00
C TRP A 114 -21.64 17.71 -11.91
N VAL A 115 -21.31 16.51 -11.45
CA VAL A 115 -20.17 16.27 -10.53
C VAL A 115 -19.19 15.38 -11.25
N ASP A 116 -17.96 15.87 -11.44
CA ASP A 116 -16.87 15.08 -12.02
C ASP A 116 -16.52 13.91 -11.10
N GLY A 117 -16.37 12.73 -11.70
CA GLY A 117 -15.81 11.57 -11.04
C GLY A 117 -14.29 11.64 -10.94
N PRO A 118 -13.66 10.67 -10.23
CA PRO A 118 -12.22 10.67 -9.97
C PRO A 118 -11.33 10.78 -11.22
N ALA A 119 -11.68 10.06 -12.29
CA ALA A 119 -10.92 10.10 -13.53
C ALA A 119 -11.08 11.43 -14.25
N ALA A 120 -12.30 11.99 -14.31
CA ALA A 120 -12.54 13.29 -14.92
C ALA A 120 -11.80 14.40 -14.14
N LEU A 121 -11.84 14.35 -12.82
CA LEU A 121 -11.11 15.28 -11.95
C LEU A 121 -9.60 15.21 -12.22
N ALA A 122 -9.03 14.00 -12.24
CA ALA A 122 -7.62 13.79 -12.55
C ALA A 122 -7.26 14.30 -13.96
N TYR A 123 -8.13 14.07 -14.94
CA TYR A 123 -7.92 14.50 -16.33
C TYR A 123 -7.91 16.02 -16.48
N ARG A 124 -8.87 16.70 -15.87
CA ARG A 124 -8.97 18.17 -15.99
C ARG A 124 -7.81 18.91 -15.35
N HIS A 125 -7.26 18.37 -14.27
CA HIS A 125 -6.32 19.08 -13.41
C HIS A 125 -4.91 18.52 -13.39
N GLY A 126 -4.64 17.42 -14.11
CA GLY A 126 -3.32 16.82 -14.15
C GLY A 126 -2.94 16.11 -12.84
N TYR A 127 -3.90 15.43 -12.22
CA TYR A 127 -3.67 14.67 -11.01
C TYR A 127 -3.36 13.19 -11.32
N VAL A 128 -2.85 12.48 -10.33
CA VAL A 128 -2.67 11.04 -10.41
C VAL A 128 -3.97 10.35 -10.03
N LEU A 129 -4.53 9.55 -10.93
CA LEU A 129 -5.62 8.64 -10.62
C LEU A 129 -5.05 7.36 -10.03
N LEU A 130 -5.40 7.05 -8.78
CA LEU A 130 -4.95 5.86 -8.07
C LEU A 130 -6.13 4.88 -7.90
N VAL A 131 -6.13 3.81 -8.69
CA VAL A 131 -7.14 2.75 -8.59
C VAL A 131 -6.63 1.64 -7.67
N ASN A 132 -7.17 1.55 -6.46
CA ASN A 132 -6.85 0.48 -5.53
C ASN A 132 -7.74 -0.75 -5.76
N GLU A 133 -7.21 -1.94 -5.49
CA GLU A 133 -7.95 -3.21 -5.62
C GLU A 133 -8.48 -3.45 -7.04
N PHE A 134 -7.61 -3.26 -8.04
CA PHE A 134 -7.92 -3.28 -9.47
C PHE A 134 -8.65 -4.54 -9.91
N SER A 135 -8.23 -5.71 -9.43
CA SER A 135 -8.84 -7.00 -9.79
C SER A 135 -10.21 -7.27 -9.14
N LYS A 136 -10.69 -6.40 -8.26
CA LYS A 136 -12.08 -6.47 -7.78
C LYS A 136 -13.10 -5.97 -8.82
N CYS A 137 -12.65 -5.25 -9.84
CA CYS A 137 -13.50 -4.89 -10.97
C CYS A 137 -13.59 -6.05 -11.96
N ASN A 138 -14.79 -6.25 -12.49
CA ASN A 138 -14.99 -7.16 -13.61
C ASN A 138 -14.06 -6.78 -14.79
N PRO A 139 -13.36 -7.74 -15.43
CA PRO A 139 -12.45 -7.45 -16.54
C PRO A 139 -13.09 -6.69 -17.70
N GLY A 140 -14.36 -6.98 -18.03
CA GLY A 140 -15.11 -6.27 -19.07
C GLY A 140 -15.26 -4.78 -18.80
N PHE A 141 -15.27 -4.36 -17.54
CA PHE A 141 -15.29 -2.95 -17.17
C PHE A 141 -14.04 -2.22 -17.65
N TRP A 142 -12.85 -2.80 -17.42
CA TRP A 142 -11.59 -2.19 -17.84
C TRP A 142 -11.36 -2.28 -19.35
N VAL A 143 -11.83 -3.35 -20.00
CA VAL A 143 -11.85 -3.44 -21.48
C VAL A 143 -12.68 -2.31 -22.08
N ALA A 144 -13.86 -2.03 -21.51
CA ALA A 144 -14.76 -0.97 -21.99
C ALA A 144 -14.26 0.46 -21.66
N ASN A 145 -13.35 0.62 -20.71
CA ASN A 145 -12.82 1.91 -20.25
C ASN A 145 -11.29 2.02 -20.39
N ASN A 146 -10.70 1.27 -21.32
CA ASN A 146 -9.25 1.22 -21.50
C ASN A 146 -8.63 2.57 -21.91
N GLU A 147 -9.40 3.43 -22.58
CA GLU A 147 -8.93 4.78 -22.90
C GLU A 147 -8.60 5.61 -21.66
N ILE A 148 -9.28 5.37 -20.52
CA ILE A 148 -8.97 6.03 -19.26
C ILE A 148 -7.61 5.54 -18.73
N LEU A 149 -7.36 4.24 -18.79
CA LEU A 149 -6.09 3.66 -18.37
C LEU A 149 -4.91 4.17 -19.20
N GLU A 150 -5.13 4.25 -20.52
CA GLU A 150 -4.10 4.70 -21.48
C GLU A 150 -3.91 6.24 -21.51
N GLY A 151 -4.64 7.01 -20.72
CA GLY A 151 -4.59 8.46 -20.75
C GLY A 151 -5.02 9.03 -22.11
N LYS A 152 -6.00 8.42 -22.77
CA LYS A 152 -6.61 8.88 -24.02
C LYS A 152 -7.83 9.76 -23.78
N PRO A 153 -8.24 10.61 -24.73
CA PRO A 153 -9.45 11.39 -24.61
C PRO A 153 -10.69 10.50 -24.44
N VAL A 154 -11.60 10.90 -23.55
CA VAL A 154 -12.86 10.18 -23.24
C VAL A 154 -14.03 11.06 -23.60
N PHE A 155 -15.01 10.52 -24.33
CA PHE A 155 -16.24 11.23 -24.62
C PHE A 155 -17.26 11.05 -23.48
N ILE A 156 -17.73 12.18 -22.94
CA ILE A 156 -18.77 12.23 -21.90
C ILE A 156 -20.09 12.51 -22.59
N GLU A 157 -20.86 11.46 -22.84
CA GLU A 157 -22.11 11.52 -23.62
C GLU A 157 -23.15 12.47 -23.00
N GLN A 158 -23.31 12.44 -21.68
CA GLN A 158 -24.27 13.28 -20.95
C GLN A 158 -23.95 14.78 -21.05
N ARG A 159 -22.71 15.14 -21.37
CA ARG A 159 -22.26 16.51 -21.51
C ARG A 159 -21.96 16.91 -22.96
N GLN A 160 -21.97 15.96 -23.89
CA GLN A 160 -21.50 16.15 -25.26
C GLN A 160 -20.08 16.75 -25.29
N GLU A 161 -19.21 16.29 -24.40
CA GLU A 161 -17.89 16.81 -24.15
C GLU A 161 -16.81 15.78 -24.44
N LEU A 162 -15.79 16.15 -25.21
CA LEU A 162 -14.56 15.36 -25.33
C LEU A 162 -13.57 15.78 -24.25
N LEU A 163 -13.49 15.00 -23.19
CA LEU A 163 -12.55 15.22 -22.07
C LEU A 163 -11.17 14.74 -22.48
N LYS A 164 -10.22 15.67 -22.62
CA LYS A 164 -8.82 15.40 -22.90
C LYS A 164 -8.03 15.37 -21.61
N PRO A 165 -7.10 14.39 -21.41
CA PRO A 165 -6.27 14.37 -20.24
C PRO A 165 -5.25 15.51 -20.24
N HIS A 166 -5.07 16.14 -19.08
CA HIS A 166 -3.97 17.08 -18.87
C HIS A 166 -2.60 16.40 -19.10
N PRO A 167 -1.58 17.09 -19.57
CA PRO A 167 -0.24 16.53 -19.77
C PRO A 167 0.36 15.82 -18.53
N ASP A 168 0.03 16.29 -17.33
CA ASP A 168 0.53 15.72 -16.08
C ASP A 168 -0.29 14.54 -15.54
N THR A 169 -1.48 14.28 -16.09
CA THR A 169 -2.31 13.14 -15.66
C THR A 169 -1.55 11.83 -15.80
N ARG A 170 -1.60 11.01 -14.77
CA ARG A 170 -1.05 9.65 -14.73
C ARG A 170 -2.05 8.72 -14.07
N VAL A 171 -1.99 7.44 -14.46
CA VAL A 171 -2.84 6.39 -13.87
C VAL A 171 -1.95 5.35 -13.22
N ILE A 172 -2.26 5.04 -11.96
CA ILE A 172 -1.64 3.96 -11.20
C ILE A 172 -2.75 3.05 -10.71
N VAL A 173 -2.53 1.75 -10.81
CA VAL A 173 -3.42 0.77 -10.22
C VAL A 173 -2.65 -0.10 -9.23
N THR A 174 -3.29 -0.49 -8.13
CA THR A 174 -2.70 -1.41 -7.14
C THR A 174 -3.54 -2.66 -6.98
N ASP A 175 -2.88 -3.78 -6.80
CA ASP A 175 -3.55 -5.06 -6.58
C ASP A 175 -2.73 -6.02 -5.70
N ASN A 176 -3.40 -7.03 -5.16
CA ASN A 176 -2.75 -8.11 -4.40
C ASN A 176 -2.48 -9.34 -5.28
N THR A 177 -3.00 -9.37 -6.51
CA THR A 177 -2.74 -10.41 -7.52
C THR A 177 -1.84 -9.88 -8.62
N ARG A 178 -1.32 -10.78 -9.45
CA ARG A 178 -0.49 -10.41 -10.62
C ARG A 178 -1.33 -10.03 -11.86
N GLY A 179 -2.62 -9.84 -11.70
CA GLY A 179 -3.53 -9.46 -12.77
C GLY A 179 -3.88 -10.61 -13.73
N LEU A 180 -2.91 -11.16 -14.44
CA LEU A 180 -3.09 -12.30 -15.38
C LEU A 180 -3.25 -13.64 -14.66
N VAL A 181 -2.83 -13.73 -13.44
CA VAL A 181 -2.99 -14.90 -12.59
C VAL A 181 -4.05 -14.58 -11.55
N GLY A 182 -5.05 -15.43 -11.41
CA GLY A 182 -6.05 -15.33 -10.36
C GLY A 182 -5.41 -15.49 -8.98
N ASP A 183 -6.24 -15.48 -7.96
CA ASP A 183 -5.75 -15.71 -6.60
C ASP A 183 -5.23 -17.15 -6.44
N GLU A 184 -3.90 -17.30 -6.45
CA GLU A 184 -3.23 -18.59 -6.24
C GLU A 184 -3.35 -19.09 -4.79
N THR A 185 -3.68 -18.20 -3.85
CA THR A 185 -3.78 -18.52 -2.44
C THR A 185 -5.17 -18.95 -2.01
N GLY A 186 -6.20 -18.70 -2.83
CA GLY A 186 -7.61 -18.92 -2.49
C GLY A 186 -8.18 -17.97 -1.42
N LEU A 187 -7.36 -17.06 -0.90
CA LEU A 187 -7.72 -16.14 0.19
C LEU A 187 -8.27 -14.81 -0.30
N ALA A 188 -8.06 -14.47 -1.57
CA ALA A 188 -8.51 -13.21 -2.17
C ALA A 188 -9.88 -13.37 -2.85
N GLN A 189 -10.91 -13.70 -2.08
CA GLN A 189 -12.28 -13.82 -2.61
C GLN A 189 -12.74 -12.57 -3.35
N GLY A 190 -13.51 -12.76 -4.43
CA GLY A 190 -14.09 -11.67 -5.22
C GLY A 190 -13.08 -10.91 -6.08
N ARG A 191 -11.99 -11.56 -6.52
CA ARG A 191 -11.02 -11.03 -7.48
C ARG A 191 -11.13 -11.73 -8.81
N TYR A 192 -11.03 -10.95 -9.88
CA TYR A 192 -11.07 -11.43 -11.23
C TYR A 192 -9.67 -11.50 -11.84
N ARG A 193 -9.42 -12.56 -12.59
CA ARG A 193 -8.32 -12.56 -13.57
C ARG A 193 -8.60 -11.50 -14.62
N GLN A 194 -7.67 -10.59 -14.83
CA GLN A 194 -7.82 -9.49 -15.76
C GLN A 194 -7.53 -9.90 -17.21
N ASP A 195 -8.05 -9.13 -18.14
CA ASP A 195 -7.82 -9.36 -19.58
C ASP A 195 -6.36 -9.11 -19.95
N ALA A 196 -5.79 -10.00 -20.76
CA ALA A 196 -4.39 -9.91 -21.15
C ALA A 196 -4.08 -8.67 -22.00
N ALA A 197 -5.01 -8.24 -22.85
CA ALA A 197 -4.82 -7.06 -23.66
C ALA A 197 -4.88 -5.77 -22.82
N VAL A 198 -5.62 -5.77 -21.71
CA VAL A 198 -5.60 -4.67 -20.74
C VAL A 198 -4.27 -4.66 -20.00
N MET A 199 -3.80 -5.82 -19.54
CA MET A 199 -2.56 -5.92 -18.74
C MET A 199 -1.29 -5.61 -19.56
N ASP A 200 -1.29 -5.86 -20.88
CA ASP A 200 -0.17 -5.54 -21.76
C ASP A 200 0.15 -4.03 -21.85
N ARG A 201 -0.78 -3.18 -21.44
CA ARG A 201 -0.63 -1.72 -21.45
C ARG A 201 0.15 -1.15 -20.27
N PHE A 202 0.40 -1.97 -19.24
CA PHE A 202 0.96 -1.50 -17.99
C PHE A 202 2.47 -1.68 -17.89
N TRP A 203 3.14 -0.66 -17.36
CA TRP A 203 4.38 -0.94 -16.63
C TRP A 203 4.03 -1.72 -15.36
N SER A 204 4.85 -2.70 -15.01
CA SER A 204 4.61 -3.53 -13.83
C SER A 204 5.67 -3.29 -12.76
N LEU A 205 5.21 -3.06 -11.53
CA LEU A 205 6.05 -2.96 -10.35
C LEU A 205 5.59 -4.01 -9.32
N GLN A 206 6.45 -4.99 -9.06
CA GLN A 206 6.24 -5.88 -7.94
C GLN A 206 6.77 -5.23 -6.66
N MET A 207 5.95 -5.18 -5.63
CA MET A 207 6.36 -4.83 -4.27
C MET A 207 6.26 -6.06 -3.37
N ASP A 208 7.19 -6.18 -2.46
CA ASP A 208 7.21 -7.22 -1.44
C ASP A 208 7.22 -6.59 -0.05
N TYR A 209 7.23 -7.42 1.00
CA TYR A 209 7.45 -6.93 2.35
C TYR A 209 8.80 -6.22 2.44
N MET A 210 8.87 -5.25 3.34
CA MET A 210 10.08 -4.47 3.56
C MET A 210 11.26 -5.36 3.91
N SER A 211 12.45 -5.01 3.43
CA SER A 211 13.70 -5.71 3.75
C SER A 211 14.00 -5.65 5.25
N GLU A 212 14.83 -6.59 5.74
CA GLU A 212 15.04 -6.83 7.17
C GLU A 212 15.47 -5.57 7.92
N GLU A 213 16.50 -4.88 7.41
CA GLU A 213 17.13 -3.76 8.13
C GLU A 213 16.19 -2.56 8.28
N PRO A 214 15.51 -2.03 7.22
CA PRO A 214 14.56 -0.95 7.35
C PRO A 214 13.35 -1.30 8.23
N GLU A 215 12.79 -2.52 8.09
CA GLU A 215 11.65 -2.94 8.90
C GLU A 215 12.03 -3.06 10.37
N THR A 216 13.22 -3.61 10.67
CA THR A 216 13.75 -3.69 12.05
C THR A 216 13.91 -2.30 12.66
N ARG A 217 14.42 -1.32 11.91
CA ARG A 217 14.55 0.07 12.39
C ARG A 217 13.20 0.70 12.71
N LEU A 218 12.18 0.47 11.87
CA LEU A 218 10.83 0.97 12.11
C LEU A 218 10.22 0.37 13.39
N VAL A 219 10.41 -0.94 13.60
CA VAL A 219 9.94 -1.61 14.82
C VAL A 219 10.73 -1.13 16.03
N GLN A 220 12.07 -0.97 15.93
CA GLN A 220 12.91 -0.47 17.01
C GLN A 220 12.50 0.92 17.49
N ALA A 221 12.11 1.80 16.56
CA ALA A 221 11.65 3.14 16.90
C ALA A 221 10.40 3.13 17.82
N ARG A 222 9.56 2.09 17.77
CA ARG A 222 8.39 1.93 18.67
C ARG A 222 8.81 1.62 20.13
N PHE A 223 10.03 1.09 20.32
CA PHE A 223 10.58 0.73 21.64
C PHE A 223 11.63 1.70 22.14
N ALA A 224 11.76 2.89 21.57
CA ALA A 224 12.81 3.85 21.90
C ALA A 224 12.89 4.19 23.40
N GLU A 225 11.76 4.18 24.10
CA GLU A 225 11.65 4.47 25.55
C GLU A 225 12.32 3.38 26.43
N LEU A 226 12.53 2.17 25.91
CA LEU A 226 13.12 1.05 26.65
C LEU A 226 14.67 1.06 26.66
N GLY A 227 15.29 2.04 25.98
CA GLY A 227 16.73 2.06 25.74
C GLY A 227 17.15 1.21 24.54
N GLU A 228 18.33 1.52 23.98
CA GLU A 228 18.77 1.04 22.66
C GLU A 228 18.87 -0.49 22.58
N ASP A 229 19.51 -1.13 23.58
CA ASP A 229 19.73 -2.58 23.61
C ASP A 229 18.40 -3.37 23.66
N MET A 230 17.49 -2.94 24.53
CA MET A 230 16.19 -3.58 24.68
C MET A 230 15.32 -3.38 23.44
N ALA A 231 15.27 -2.16 22.92
CA ALA A 231 14.54 -1.82 21.70
C ALA A 231 15.05 -2.65 20.51
N GLN A 232 16.34 -2.83 20.36
CA GLN A 232 16.93 -3.66 19.31
C GLN A 232 16.58 -5.14 19.47
N ARG A 233 16.61 -5.68 20.70
CA ARG A 233 16.24 -7.07 20.97
C ARG A 233 14.77 -7.32 20.62
N PHE A 234 13.85 -6.47 21.06
CA PHE A 234 12.43 -6.59 20.76
C PHE A 234 12.17 -6.50 19.25
N ALA A 235 12.78 -5.52 18.58
CA ALA A 235 12.63 -5.34 17.15
C ALA A 235 13.10 -6.57 16.36
N LYS A 236 14.27 -7.08 16.65
CA LYS A 236 14.79 -8.29 15.99
C LYS A 236 13.91 -9.52 16.24
N THR A 237 13.42 -9.68 17.46
CA THR A 237 12.54 -10.82 17.80
C THR A 237 11.23 -10.73 17.04
N LEU A 238 10.54 -9.58 17.07
CA LEU A 238 9.28 -9.36 16.36
C LEU A 238 9.46 -9.50 14.84
N ARG A 239 10.57 -9.01 14.29
CA ARG A 239 10.88 -9.13 12.86
C ARG A 239 11.07 -10.59 12.43
N ARG A 240 11.78 -11.42 13.25
CA ARG A 240 11.95 -12.85 12.98
C ARG A 240 10.61 -13.60 13.04
N ILE A 241 9.79 -13.31 14.05
CA ILE A 241 8.43 -13.87 14.13
C ILE A 241 7.64 -13.52 12.86
N ALA A 242 7.71 -12.25 12.41
CA ALA A 242 7.01 -11.84 11.20
C ALA A 242 7.51 -12.58 9.95
N GLU A 243 8.81 -12.82 9.85
CA GLU A 243 9.43 -13.57 8.74
C GLU A 243 8.93 -15.01 8.69
N ASP A 244 8.97 -15.71 9.82
CA ASP A 244 8.53 -17.10 9.88
C ASP A 244 7.01 -17.23 9.63
N VAL A 245 6.19 -16.34 10.18
CA VAL A 245 4.75 -16.29 9.89
C VAL A 245 4.49 -16.00 8.40
N ARG A 246 5.24 -15.10 7.77
CA ARG A 246 5.16 -14.85 6.31
C ARG A 246 5.57 -16.07 5.51
N ALA A 247 6.62 -16.80 5.94
CA ALA A 247 7.06 -18.04 5.29
C ALA A 247 5.99 -19.15 5.38
N CYS A 248 5.31 -19.29 6.52
CA CYS A 248 4.16 -20.20 6.66
C CYS A 248 3.02 -19.81 5.72
N PHE A 249 2.66 -18.52 5.67
CA PHE A 249 1.62 -18.01 4.78
C PHE A 249 1.94 -18.24 3.30
N MET A 250 3.20 -18.08 2.89
CA MET A 250 3.65 -18.28 1.51
C MET A 250 3.84 -19.76 1.15
N GLY A 251 3.64 -20.70 2.10
CA GLY A 251 3.83 -22.12 1.87
C GLY A 251 5.29 -22.54 1.67
N VAL A 252 6.25 -21.71 2.07
CA VAL A 252 7.70 -21.99 1.98
C VAL A 252 8.33 -22.36 3.33
N SER A 253 7.50 -22.55 4.36
CA SER A 253 7.93 -23.02 5.67
C SER A 253 8.43 -24.46 5.61
N LYS A 254 9.47 -24.76 6.40
CA LYS A 254 10.04 -26.11 6.52
C LYS A 254 9.07 -27.14 7.09
N ASP A 255 8.10 -26.70 7.88
CA ASP A 255 7.15 -27.56 8.59
C ASP A 255 5.82 -27.76 7.84
N ASN A 256 5.70 -27.26 6.61
CA ASN A 256 4.51 -27.40 5.73
C ASN A 256 3.17 -27.00 6.37
N GLU A 257 3.16 -26.20 7.43
CA GLU A 257 1.95 -25.69 8.07
C GLU A 257 1.49 -24.43 7.34
N ALA A 258 0.54 -24.58 6.42
CA ALA A 258 -0.08 -23.43 5.73
C ALA A 258 -1.02 -22.69 6.69
N ILE A 259 -0.98 -21.37 6.69
CA ILE A 259 -1.84 -20.49 7.48
C ILE A 259 -2.57 -19.48 6.59
N GLU A 260 -3.75 -19.04 7.01
CA GLU A 260 -4.57 -18.08 6.25
C GLU A 260 -4.28 -16.61 6.58
N ALA A 261 -3.30 -16.36 7.44
CA ALA A 261 -2.96 -14.98 7.85
C ALA A 261 -1.47 -14.70 7.72
N THR A 262 -1.16 -13.43 7.46
CA THR A 262 0.22 -12.94 7.36
C THR A 262 0.41 -11.69 8.22
N ILE A 263 1.66 -11.39 8.55
CA ILE A 263 2.04 -10.18 9.28
C ILE A 263 2.53 -9.12 8.29
N SER A 264 1.68 -8.15 7.98
CA SER A 264 2.11 -6.96 7.24
C SER A 264 2.99 -6.07 8.12
N THR A 265 3.79 -5.17 7.53
CA THR A 265 4.54 -4.16 8.29
C THR A 265 3.62 -3.34 9.19
N ARG A 266 2.42 -2.98 8.72
CA ARG A 266 1.40 -2.29 9.55
C ARG A 266 0.98 -3.13 10.76
N THR A 267 0.74 -4.42 10.56
CA THR A 267 0.38 -5.35 11.66
C THR A 267 1.54 -5.51 12.63
N LEU A 268 2.76 -5.61 12.12
CA LEU A 268 3.97 -5.72 12.93
C LEU A 268 4.18 -4.50 13.82
N LEU A 269 4.04 -3.29 13.30
CA LEU A 269 4.13 -2.05 14.07
C LEU A 269 3.03 -1.97 15.14
N ARG A 270 1.80 -2.35 14.81
CA ARG A 270 0.70 -2.44 15.79
C ARG A 270 1.01 -3.44 16.90
N ILE A 271 1.56 -4.61 16.57
CA ILE A 271 1.96 -5.61 17.57
C ILE A 271 3.06 -5.03 18.47
N ALA A 272 4.03 -4.31 17.92
CA ALA A 272 5.07 -3.66 18.72
C ALA A 272 4.50 -2.64 19.72
N GLU A 273 3.56 -1.81 19.28
CA GLU A 273 2.86 -0.86 20.14
C GLU A 273 2.05 -1.56 21.25
N LEU A 274 1.38 -2.67 20.91
CA LEU A 274 0.64 -3.47 21.89
C LEU A 274 1.58 -4.14 22.90
N VAL A 275 2.72 -4.69 22.45
CA VAL A 275 3.74 -5.24 23.37
C VAL A 275 4.18 -4.18 24.35
N LEU A 276 4.53 -2.97 23.89
CA LEU A 276 4.93 -1.85 24.74
C LEU A 276 3.83 -1.48 25.76
N MET A 277 2.58 -1.39 25.28
CA MET A 277 1.43 -1.07 26.14
C MET A 277 1.20 -2.09 27.26
N PHE A 278 1.47 -3.37 26.99
CA PHE A 278 1.21 -4.44 27.98
C PHE A 278 2.45 -4.88 28.76
N LEU A 279 3.61 -4.24 28.58
CA LEU A 279 4.83 -4.59 29.31
C LEU A 279 4.67 -4.51 30.83
N ASP A 280 3.96 -3.51 31.34
CA ASP A 280 3.71 -3.37 32.78
C ASP A 280 2.83 -4.50 33.34
N GLY A 281 1.98 -5.09 32.53
CA GLY A 281 1.16 -6.26 32.87
C GLY A 281 1.98 -7.54 33.11
N ALA A 282 3.21 -7.61 32.62
CA ALA A 282 4.09 -8.76 32.85
C ALA A 282 4.36 -9.00 34.35
N LYS A 283 4.41 -7.96 35.16
CA LYS A 283 4.53 -8.02 36.62
C LYS A 283 3.31 -8.68 37.29
N GLN A 284 2.18 -8.78 36.58
CA GLN A 284 0.93 -9.38 37.04
C GLN A 284 0.68 -10.77 36.42
N GLY A 285 1.69 -11.34 35.76
CA GLY A 285 1.61 -12.66 35.11
C GLY A 285 0.97 -12.66 33.72
N VAL A 286 0.78 -11.50 33.10
CA VAL A 286 0.32 -11.39 31.70
C VAL A 286 1.51 -11.48 30.77
N ASP A 287 1.44 -12.36 29.76
CA ASP A 287 2.43 -12.40 28.69
C ASP A 287 2.12 -11.28 27.66
N PRO A 288 2.93 -10.20 27.61
CA PRO A 288 2.64 -9.05 26.75
C PRO A 288 2.75 -9.38 25.26
N PHE A 289 3.63 -10.30 24.87
CA PHE A 289 3.78 -10.72 23.47
C PHE A 289 2.56 -11.52 23.04
N ARG A 290 2.20 -12.54 23.82
CA ARG A 290 1.05 -13.38 23.50
C ARG A 290 -0.23 -12.56 23.38
N LEU A 291 -0.48 -11.66 24.33
CA LEU A 291 -1.63 -10.78 24.27
C LEU A 291 -1.60 -9.82 23.07
N ALA A 292 -0.43 -9.26 22.75
CA ALA A 292 -0.26 -8.39 21.60
C ALA A 292 -0.53 -9.13 20.27
N PHE A 293 -0.08 -10.36 20.13
CA PHE A 293 -0.36 -11.18 18.95
C PHE A 293 -1.84 -11.61 18.89
N GLU A 294 -2.46 -11.91 20.02
CA GLU A 294 -3.90 -12.20 20.06
C GLU A 294 -4.73 -11.02 19.56
N ILE A 295 -4.51 -9.85 20.10
CA ILE A 295 -5.25 -8.62 19.74
C ILE A 295 -4.88 -8.17 18.31
N GLY A 296 -3.60 -8.16 17.97
CA GLY A 296 -3.10 -7.66 16.70
C GLY A 296 -3.42 -8.55 15.51
N LEU A 297 -3.45 -9.88 15.71
CA LEU A 297 -3.52 -10.85 14.62
C LEU A 297 -4.45 -12.05 14.92
N THR A 298 -4.18 -12.86 15.96
CA THR A 298 -4.70 -14.22 16.02
C THR A 298 -6.16 -14.33 16.44
N ASN A 299 -6.78 -13.32 17.02
CA ASN A 299 -8.23 -13.28 17.27
C ASN A 299 -9.09 -13.15 16.00
N LYS A 300 -8.46 -13.04 14.82
CA LYS A 300 -9.15 -12.86 13.52
C LYS A 300 -8.96 -14.03 12.56
N VAL A 301 -8.28 -15.07 12.99
CA VAL A 301 -7.92 -16.21 12.17
C VAL A 301 -8.54 -17.50 12.74
N ASP A 302 -8.55 -18.56 11.94
CA ASP A 302 -8.98 -19.89 12.36
C ASP A 302 -8.06 -20.46 13.44
N GLU A 303 -8.54 -21.46 14.16
CA GLU A 303 -7.83 -22.04 15.31
C GLU A 303 -6.51 -22.73 14.91
N THR A 304 -6.43 -23.29 13.71
CA THR A 304 -5.20 -23.93 13.20
C THR A 304 -4.12 -22.90 12.96
N SER A 305 -4.44 -21.82 12.20
CA SER A 305 -3.54 -20.70 11.99
C SER A 305 -3.11 -20.04 13.30
N LYS A 306 -4.04 -19.89 14.25
CA LYS A 306 -3.74 -19.36 15.58
C LYS A 306 -2.70 -20.21 16.32
N GLN A 307 -2.84 -21.52 16.34
CA GLN A 307 -1.91 -22.43 17.01
C GLN A 307 -0.52 -22.38 16.37
N VAL A 308 -0.44 -22.36 15.03
CA VAL A 308 0.83 -22.25 14.30
C VAL A 308 1.53 -20.92 14.63
N ILE A 309 0.81 -19.81 14.58
CA ILE A 309 1.37 -18.49 14.90
C ILE A 309 1.87 -18.45 16.34
N HIS A 310 1.10 -18.98 17.30
CA HIS A 310 1.53 -19.02 18.71
C HIS A 310 2.76 -19.91 18.92
N LYS A 311 2.89 -21.04 18.23
CA LYS A 311 4.13 -21.85 18.27
C LYS A 311 5.35 -21.05 17.80
N VAL A 312 5.22 -20.29 16.69
CA VAL A 312 6.29 -19.41 16.20
C VAL A 312 6.64 -18.33 17.21
N VAL A 313 5.63 -17.70 17.82
CA VAL A 313 5.82 -16.69 18.86
C VAL A 313 6.57 -17.27 20.07
N ASP A 314 6.10 -18.41 20.60
CA ASP A 314 6.69 -19.05 21.77
C ASP A 314 8.14 -19.48 21.51
N LEU A 315 8.45 -19.98 20.30
CA LEU A 315 9.80 -20.35 19.89
C LEU A 315 10.78 -19.18 20.00
N HIS A 316 10.42 -18.02 19.48
CA HIS A 316 11.30 -16.85 19.46
C HIS A 316 11.36 -16.11 20.80
N ILE A 317 10.26 -16.08 21.56
CA ILE A 317 10.24 -15.45 22.88
C ILE A 317 11.02 -16.31 23.88
N GLY A 318 10.81 -17.62 23.91
CA GLY A 318 11.53 -18.54 24.79
C GLY A 318 13.05 -18.48 24.61
N GLN A 319 13.53 -18.33 23.36
CA GLN A 319 14.96 -18.19 23.05
C GLN A 319 15.58 -16.88 23.49
N ASN A 320 14.81 -15.77 23.46
CA ASN A 320 15.34 -14.42 23.63
C ASN A 320 15.04 -13.78 25.00
N PHE A 321 14.01 -14.24 25.73
CA PHE A 321 13.54 -13.62 26.97
C PHE A 321 13.46 -14.55 28.17
N ALA A 322 13.67 -15.86 28.00
CA ALA A 322 13.70 -16.85 29.10
C ALA A 322 14.91 -16.66 30.07
N ALA A 323 15.79 -15.71 29.84
CA ALA A 323 17.05 -15.52 30.59
C ALA A 323 17.19 -14.17 31.27
N ALA A 324 16.09 -13.44 31.56
CA ALA A 324 16.18 -12.28 32.44
C ALA A 324 15.73 -12.68 33.85
N PRO A 325 16.64 -12.79 34.84
CA PRO A 325 16.23 -12.98 36.23
C PRO A 325 15.49 -11.72 36.72
N PRO A 326 14.49 -11.87 37.58
CA PRO A 326 13.85 -10.71 38.20
C PRO A 326 14.88 -9.95 39.05
N SER A 327 15.08 -8.69 38.71
CA SER A 327 15.82 -7.73 39.56
C SER A 327 14.92 -7.19 40.64
#